data_c7de5037b7a649feaa8f2665a67424c7
#
_entry.id   c7de5037b7a649feaa8f2665a67424c7
#
_cell.length_a   1.000
_cell.length_b   1.000
_cell.length_c   1.000
_cell.angle_alpha   90.00
_cell.angle_beta   90.00
_cell.angle_gamma   90.00
#
_symmetry.space_group_name_H-M   'P 1'
#
loop_
_entity.id
_entity.type
_entity.pdbx_description
1 polymer ?
#
loop_
_entity_poly.entity_id
_entity_poly.type
_entity_poly.pdbx_seq_one_letter_code
_entity_poly.pdbx_strand_id
1 'polypeptide(L)'
;MFVRGWSLCCCVLLANTVLAQAEEWPDYRTVAADLNVPQMVEAEAGAAQRVRRTLPEFDSKAYYSLYLPSDWQPGQSYPVIVEYAGNGGYRDALGDECSGRPEDCNLGYGMSAGKGFIWICLPYLNNEGNELALTWWGNPPSFDPQPTLTFCRAAVKDVCASFGGDRDRVVLTGFSRGAIACNYLGLYDDETASLWRAFVPCSHYDGVRRWPYPHSDAASAAVRLKRLHGRPQFICGERDQIEQTGVYLSSFELQNITYASTGFRNHSDQWILRPSPTREQLREWLDDVTQPPGAVKKDSE
;
A
#
# COMPACT_ATOMS: atom_id res chain seq x y z
N MET A 1 3.02 -0.22 -88.32
CA MET A 1 3.84 -0.73 -87.22
C MET A 1 3.68 0.25 -86.08
N PHE A 2 2.72 -0.06 -85.16
CA PHE A 2 2.30 0.83 -84.07
C PHE A 2 2.96 0.35 -82.78
N VAL A 3 3.81 1.17 -82.16
CA VAL A 3 4.36 0.92 -80.85
C VAL A 3 3.50 1.65 -79.81
N ARG A 4 2.87 0.89 -78.92
CA ARG A 4 2.11 1.41 -77.79
C ARG A 4 3.04 1.59 -76.61
N GLY A 5 3.23 2.85 -76.16
CA GLY A 5 3.89 3.17 -74.90
C GLY A 5 2.97 2.93 -73.74
N TRP A 6 3.42 2.17 -72.73
CA TRP A 6 2.77 1.99 -71.45
C TRP A 6 3.35 3.01 -70.44
N SER A 7 2.50 3.91 -69.97
CA SER A 7 2.85 4.84 -68.91
C SER A 7 2.58 4.17 -67.56
N LEU A 8 3.61 3.88 -66.78
CA LEU A 8 3.50 3.37 -65.41
C LEU A 8 3.25 4.57 -64.47
N CYS A 9 2.04 4.65 -63.93
CA CYS A 9 1.67 5.58 -62.89
C CYS A 9 2.10 5.01 -61.54
N CYS A 10 3.19 5.49 -60.95
CA CYS A 10 3.62 5.16 -59.58
C CYS A 10 2.79 5.95 -58.60
N CYS A 11 1.76 5.33 -57.99
CA CYS A 11 1.11 5.85 -56.83
C CYS A 11 1.97 5.61 -55.59
N VAL A 12 2.64 6.67 -55.10
CA VAL A 12 3.34 6.67 -53.81
C VAL A 12 2.28 6.81 -52.72
N LEU A 13 1.92 5.72 -52.05
CA LEU A 13 1.12 5.71 -50.85
C LEU A 13 2.03 6.20 -49.69
N LEU A 14 1.87 7.47 -49.32
CA LEU A 14 2.40 8.01 -48.07
C LEU A 14 1.61 7.38 -46.90
N ALA A 15 2.17 6.34 -46.32
CA ALA A 15 1.69 5.81 -45.04
C ALA A 15 2.03 6.83 -43.92
N ASN A 16 1.07 7.64 -43.53
CA ASN A 16 1.15 8.42 -42.30
C ASN A 16 1.12 7.44 -41.11
N THR A 17 2.30 7.00 -40.66
CA THR A 17 2.44 6.38 -39.34
C THR A 17 2.24 7.48 -38.29
N VAL A 18 1.01 7.61 -37.81
CA VAL A 18 0.74 8.30 -36.54
C VAL A 18 1.41 7.45 -35.47
N LEU A 19 2.64 7.85 -35.10
CA LEU A 19 3.25 7.37 -33.86
C LEU A 19 2.32 7.86 -32.76
N ALA A 20 1.51 6.97 -32.19
CA ALA A 20 0.82 7.23 -30.96
C ALA A 20 1.92 7.54 -29.94
N GLN A 21 2.06 8.83 -29.59
CA GLN A 21 2.86 9.21 -28.43
C GLN A 21 2.26 8.45 -27.25
N ALA A 22 3.06 7.61 -26.60
CA ALA A 22 2.68 6.99 -25.36
C ALA A 22 2.30 8.15 -24.42
N GLU A 23 1.04 8.17 -24.01
CA GLU A 23 0.51 9.21 -23.13
C GLU A 23 1.36 9.22 -21.87
N GLU A 24 2.17 10.27 -21.70
CA GLU A 24 3.04 10.41 -20.53
C GLU A 24 2.14 10.71 -19.33
N TRP A 25 2.13 9.84 -18.35
CA TRP A 25 1.30 9.97 -17.16
C TRP A 25 1.63 11.27 -16.42
N PRO A 26 0.63 12.01 -15.92
CA PRO A 26 0.85 13.28 -15.25
C PRO A 26 1.67 13.11 -13.97
N ASP A 27 2.37 14.14 -13.59
CA ASP A 27 2.93 14.28 -12.25
C ASP A 27 1.79 14.54 -11.26
N TYR A 28 1.73 13.82 -10.12
CA TYR A 28 0.67 14.01 -9.13
C TYR A 28 0.63 15.47 -8.59
N ARG A 29 1.75 16.19 -8.63
CA ARG A 29 1.84 17.59 -8.20
C ARG A 29 1.07 18.54 -9.10
N THR A 30 0.71 18.12 -10.31
CA THR A 30 -0.15 18.91 -11.22
C THR A 30 -1.62 18.87 -10.83
N VAL A 31 -2.00 17.95 -9.93
CA VAL A 31 -3.36 17.84 -9.39
C VAL A 31 -3.34 18.34 -7.93
N ALA A 32 -4.18 19.33 -7.62
CA ALA A 32 -4.27 19.85 -6.26
C ALA A 32 -4.72 18.77 -5.28
N ALA A 33 -4.05 18.69 -4.12
CA ALA A 33 -4.51 17.82 -3.04
C ALA A 33 -5.82 18.37 -2.45
N ASP A 34 -6.79 17.50 -2.24
CA ASP A 34 -8.04 17.77 -1.54
C ASP A 34 -8.05 17.22 -0.09
N LEU A 35 -6.99 16.50 0.27
CA LEU A 35 -6.75 15.98 1.61
C LEU A 35 -5.41 16.50 2.15
N ASN A 36 -5.40 16.74 3.46
CA ASN A 36 -4.21 17.12 4.19
C ASN A 36 -4.07 16.23 5.43
N VAL A 37 -3.00 15.42 5.45
CA VAL A 37 -2.74 14.49 6.56
C VAL A 37 -2.37 15.31 7.81
N PRO A 38 -3.04 15.08 8.96
CA PRO A 38 -2.67 15.73 10.20
C PRO A 38 -1.22 15.41 10.61
N GLN A 39 -0.50 16.42 11.08
CA GLN A 39 0.82 16.20 11.65
C GLN A 39 0.73 15.34 12.91
N MET A 40 1.73 14.47 13.11
CA MET A 40 1.83 13.69 14.32
C MET A 40 2.27 14.59 15.48
N VAL A 41 1.56 14.47 16.60
CA VAL A 41 1.85 15.23 17.82
C VAL A 41 2.05 14.32 19.04
N GLU A 42 2.69 14.84 20.05
CA GLU A 42 2.81 14.20 21.38
C GLU A 42 1.59 14.67 22.20
N ALA A 43 0.52 13.89 22.18
CA ALA A 43 -0.73 14.20 22.88
C ALA A 43 -1.47 12.91 23.24
N GLU A 44 -2.52 13.03 24.06
CA GLU A 44 -3.51 11.96 24.22
C GLU A 44 -4.29 11.75 22.93
N ALA A 45 -4.61 10.48 22.64
CA ALA A 45 -5.33 10.14 21.43
C ALA A 45 -6.80 10.63 21.49
N GLY A 46 -7.24 11.31 20.44
CA GLY A 46 -8.59 11.83 20.31
C GLY A 46 -9.05 11.90 18.85
N ALA A 47 -10.34 12.13 18.63
CA ALA A 47 -10.91 12.23 17.29
C ALA A 47 -10.20 13.30 16.46
N ALA A 48 -9.95 12.99 15.17
CA ALA A 48 -9.22 13.82 14.21
C ALA A 48 -7.75 14.14 14.58
N GLN A 49 -7.18 13.43 15.55
CA GLN A 49 -5.80 13.64 15.98
C GLN A 49 -4.90 12.47 15.51
N ARG A 50 -3.71 12.82 15.05
CA ARG A 50 -2.62 11.88 14.77
C ARG A 50 -1.57 12.02 15.85
N VAL A 51 -1.38 10.97 16.62
CA VAL A 51 -0.48 10.99 17.78
C VAL A 51 0.62 9.95 17.68
N ARG A 52 1.75 10.22 18.32
CA ARG A 52 2.80 9.24 18.55
C ARG A 52 2.40 8.32 19.69
N ARG A 53 2.52 7.00 19.46
CA ARG A 53 2.24 5.97 20.47
C ARG A 53 3.44 5.05 20.67
N THR A 54 3.71 4.74 21.92
CA THR A 54 4.67 3.72 22.34
C THR A 54 3.93 2.58 23.01
N LEU A 55 4.53 1.41 23.02
CA LEU A 55 3.98 0.24 23.72
C LEU A 55 4.84 -0.01 24.97
N PRO A 56 4.24 -0.30 26.14
CA PRO A 56 4.98 -0.41 27.40
C PRO A 56 6.06 -1.49 27.42
N GLU A 57 5.89 -2.55 26.63
CA GLU A 57 6.83 -3.67 26.52
C GLU A 57 7.99 -3.42 25.54
N PHE A 58 8.02 -2.27 24.86
CA PHE A 58 9.07 -1.88 23.90
C PHE A 58 9.80 -0.62 24.34
N ASP A 59 11.01 -0.43 23.81
CA ASP A 59 11.73 0.82 23.99
C ASP A 59 10.95 2.02 23.44
N SER A 60 11.04 3.18 24.08
CA SER A 60 10.34 4.40 23.70
C SER A 60 10.74 4.95 22.32
N LYS A 61 11.88 4.51 21.78
CA LYS A 61 12.28 4.81 20.40
C LYS A 61 11.55 3.97 19.36
N ALA A 62 10.96 2.83 19.76
CA ALA A 62 10.05 2.04 18.94
C ALA A 62 8.62 2.59 19.14
N TYR A 63 8.10 3.28 18.14
CA TYR A 63 6.79 3.93 18.20
C TYR A 63 6.02 3.72 16.90
N TYR A 64 4.72 3.88 16.99
CA TYR A 64 3.83 3.94 15.82
C TYR A 64 3.02 5.24 15.81
N SER A 65 2.54 5.64 14.64
CA SER A 65 1.61 6.75 14.50
C SER A 65 0.18 6.20 14.59
N LEU A 66 -0.65 6.79 15.44
CA LEU A 66 -2.08 6.48 15.58
C LEU A 66 -2.92 7.68 15.16
N TYR A 67 -3.86 7.46 14.26
CA TYR A 67 -4.90 8.42 13.92
C TYR A 67 -6.27 7.85 14.26
N LEU A 68 -7.02 8.55 15.08
CA LEU A 68 -8.43 8.26 15.32
C LEU A 68 -9.30 9.08 14.35
N PRO A 69 -10.27 8.46 13.66
CA PRO A 69 -11.06 9.16 12.65
C PRO A 69 -11.84 10.34 13.26
N SER A 70 -12.18 11.32 12.42
CA SER A 70 -12.85 12.54 12.89
C SER A 70 -14.24 12.30 13.51
N ASP A 71 -14.83 11.17 13.21
CA ASP A 71 -16.10 10.66 13.76
C ASP A 71 -15.89 9.61 14.87
N TRP A 72 -14.65 9.46 15.38
CA TRP A 72 -14.36 8.52 16.45
C TRP A 72 -15.09 8.87 17.76
N GLN A 73 -15.68 7.85 18.39
CA GLN A 73 -16.33 7.94 19.68
C GLN A 73 -15.92 6.75 20.56
N PRO A 74 -15.66 6.98 21.87
CA PRO A 74 -15.37 5.90 22.79
C PRO A 74 -16.50 4.85 22.80
N GLY A 75 -16.11 3.56 22.81
CA GLY A 75 -17.05 2.45 22.85
C GLY A 75 -17.66 2.05 21.50
N GLN A 76 -17.36 2.77 20.41
CA GLN A 76 -17.73 2.37 19.07
C GLN A 76 -16.65 1.47 18.45
N SER A 77 -17.05 0.62 17.50
CA SER A 77 -16.15 -0.29 16.78
C SER A 77 -15.83 0.24 15.39
N TYR A 78 -14.53 0.28 15.05
CA TYR A 78 -14.03 0.82 13.79
C TYR A 78 -13.13 -0.21 13.07
N PRO A 79 -13.25 -0.37 11.74
CA PRO A 79 -12.22 -1.07 10.98
C PRO A 79 -10.87 -0.35 11.14
N VAL A 80 -9.79 -1.11 10.97
CA VAL A 80 -8.42 -0.61 11.17
C VAL A 80 -7.64 -0.70 9.88
N ILE A 81 -6.96 0.39 9.51
CA ILE A 81 -5.93 0.38 8.46
C ILE A 81 -4.58 0.37 9.15
N VAL A 82 -3.78 -0.64 8.84
CA VAL A 82 -2.38 -0.77 9.27
C VAL A 82 -1.49 -0.49 8.07
N GLU A 83 -0.56 0.46 8.20
CA GLU A 83 0.30 0.89 7.11
C GLU A 83 1.78 0.72 7.46
N TYR A 84 2.56 0.23 6.49
CA TYR A 84 4.02 0.25 6.52
C TYR A 84 4.57 1.28 5.54
N ALA A 85 5.54 2.08 6.01
CA ALA A 85 6.21 3.10 5.21
C ALA A 85 7.02 2.51 4.05
N GLY A 86 7.30 3.35 3.05
CA GLY A 86 8.25 3.08 1.98
C GLY A 86 9.71 3.05 2.46
N ASN A 87 10.64 3.01 1.50
CA ASN A 87 12.07 2.89 1.78
C ASN A 87 12.66 4.23 2.23
N GLY A 88 13.23 4.26 3.45
CA GLY A 88 13.91 5.44 3.95
C GLY A 88 15.14 5.82 3.14
N GLY A 89 15.32 7.12 2.94
CA GLY A 89 16.39 7.67 2.13
C GLY A 89 16.19 7.53 0.61
N TYR A 90 15.01 7.08 0.17
CA TYR A 90 14.63 7.09 -1.24
C TYR A 90 14.51 8.52 -1.76
N ARG A 91 15.09 8.75 -2.93
CA ARG A 91 14.92 9.97 -3.73
C ARG A 91 15.14 9.62 -5.21
N ASP A 92 14.31 10.13 -6.08
CA ASP A 92 14.42 9.92 -7.52
C ASP A 92 14.64 11.23 -8.31
N ALA A 93 14.73 11.09 -9.64
CA ALA A 93 14.93 12.22 -10.55
C ALA A 93 13.70 13.14 -10.66
N LEU A 94 12.51 12.66 -10.29
CA LEU A 94 11.29 13.45 -10.23
C LEU A 94 11.17 14.26 -8.92
N GLY A 95 12.06 14.00 -7.95
CA GLY A 95 12.05 14.61 -6.63
C GLY A 95 11.05 13.93 -5.67
N ASP A 96 10.67 12.70 -5.93
CA ASP A 96 9.90 11.89 -4.99
C ASP A 96 10.82 11.38 -3.90
N GLU A 97 10.37 11.44 -2.66
CA GLU A 97 11.14 11.10 -1.47
C GLU A 97 10.34 10.22 -0.52
N CYS A 98 11.04 9.41 0.27
CA CYS A 98 10.46 8.67 1.39
C CYS A 98 11.44 8.63 2.57
N SER A 99 10.95 8.93 3.77
CA SER A 99 11.76 8.90 4.99
C SER A 99 11.86 7.51 5.61
N GLY A 100 10.94 6.63 5.31
CA GLY A 100 10.80 5.31 5.96
C GLY A 100 10.20 5.37 7.36
N ARG A 101 9.61 6.51 7.75
CA ARG A 101 9.07 6.74 9.09
C ARG A 101 7.55 6.67 9.13
N PRO A 102 6.97 6.22 10.27
CA PRO A 102 5.51 6.14 10.44
C PRO A 102 4.78 7.47 10.24
N GLU A 103 5.37 8.59 10.63
CA GLU A 103 4.77 9.92 10.53
C GLU A 103 4.60 10.45 9.11
N ASP A 104 5.35 9.89 8.14
CA ASP A 104 5.32 10.35 6.74
C ASP A 104 4.45 9.49 5.83
N CYS A 105 3.76 8.49 6.37
CA CYS A 105 2.79 7.67 5.65
C CYS A 105 1.53 8.45 5.25
N ASN A 106 0.91 8.11 4.12
CA ASN A 106 -0.25 8.82 3.57
C ASN A 106 -1.41 7.92 3.15
N LEU A 107 -1.14 6.62 2.84
CA LEU A 107 -2.14 5.75 2.20
C LEU A 107 -3.41 5.61 3.05
N GLY A 108 -3.28 5.27 4.32
CA GLY A 108 -4.45 5.01 5.16
C GLY A 108 -5.33 6.24 5.36
N TYR A 109 -4.73 7.44 5.47
CA TYR A 109 -5.49 8.68 5.51
C TYR A 109 -6.20 8.97 4.18
N GLY A 110 -5.50 8.78 3.07
CA GLY A 110 -6.07 8.96 1.74
C GLY A 110 -7.19 7.97 1.43
N MET A 111 -7.04 6.71 1.87
CA MET A 111 -8.06 5.66 1.74
C MET A 111 -9.34 5.97 2.51
N SER A 112 -9.22 6.45 3.75
CA SER A 112 -10.36 6.72 4.65
C SER A 112 -10.91 8.14 4.57
N ALA A 113 -10.20 9.07 3.94
CA ALA A 113 -10.46 10.51 4.06
C ALA A 113 -10.54 11.00 5.52
N GLY A 114 -9.84 10.33 6.42
CA GLY A 114 -9.82 10.62 7.85
C GLY A 114 -11.11 10.30 8.60
N LYS A 115 -11.98 9.42 8.08
CA LYS A 115 -13.27 9.04 8.67
C LYS A 115 -13.47 7.53 8.68
N GLY A 116 -14.25 7.05 9.63
CA GLY A 116 -14.75 5.68 9.68
C GLY A 116 -13.70 4.59 9.94
N PHE A 117 -12.42 4.91 9.94
CA PHE A 117 -11.32 3.96 10.10
C PHE A 117 -10.29 4.48 11.10
N ILE A 118 -9.87 3.64 12.03
CA ILE A 118 -8.65 3.89 12.78
C ILE A 118 -7.47 3.59 11.86
N TRP A 119 -6.47 4.47 11.81
CA TRP A 119 -5.29 4.32 10.99
C TRP A 119 -4.04 4.31 11.85
N ILE A 120 -3.21 3.27 11.71
CA ILE A 120 -1.90 3.19 12.34
C ILE A 120 -0.81 2.99 11.31
N CYS A 121 0.32 3.67 11.52
CA CYS A 121 1.52 3.45 10.72
C CYS A 121 2.59 2.83 11.60
N LEU A 122 3.02 1.63 11.22
CA LEU A 122 3.97 0.84 11.98
C LEU A 122 5.42 1.14 11.57
N PRO A 123 6.36 1.11 12.52
CA PRO A 123 7.78 1.13 12.21
C PRO A 123 8.25 -0.23 11.67
N TYR A 124 9.39 -0.21 10.98
CA TYR A 124 10.30 -1.35 10.97
C TYR A 124 11.27 -1.17 12.12
N LEU A 125 11.65 -2.27 12.77
CA LEU A 125 12.59 -2.24 13.88
C LEU A 125 13.92 -2.88 13.47
N ASN A 126 14.99 -2.45 14.13
CA ASN A 126 16.29 -3.09 14.06
C ASN A 126 16.27 -4.52 14.64
N ASN A 127 17.38 -5.26 14.53
CA ASN A 127 17.44 -6.65 15.01
C ASN A 127 17.20 -6.76 16.53
N GLU A 128 17.53 -5.72 17.29
CA GLU A 128 17.34 -5.66 18.73
C GLU A 128 15.92 -5.25 19.14
N GLY A 129 15.12 -4.73 18.20
CA GLY A 129 13.73 -4.31 18.45
C GLY A 129 13.57 -3.03 19.25
N ASN A 130 14.63 -2.23 19.39
CA ASN A 130 14.67 -1.05 20.25
C ASN A 130 14.74 0.29 19.52
N GLU A 131 14.92 0.30 18.18
CA GLU A 131 15.00 1.49 17.35
C GLU A 131 14.37 1.25 15.98
N LEU A 132 13.96 2.33 15.30
CA LEU A 132 13.45 2.26 13.94
C LEU A 132 14.54 1.86 12.95
N ALA A 133 14.24 0.91 12.08
CA ALA A 133 14.99 0.61 10.88
C ALA A 133 14.36 1.33 9.68
N LEU A 134 15.10 2.21 9.00
CA LEU A 134 14.52 3.08 7.97
C LEU A 134 14.56 2.47 6.56
N THR A 135 15.36 1.42 6.33
CA THR A 135 15.53 0.82 5.00
C THR A 135 14.83 -0.52 4.86
N TRP A 136 15.00 -1.44 5.80
CA TRP A 136 14.36 -2.74 5.85
C TRP A 136 14.03 -3.11 7.29
N TRP A 137 13.27 -4.18 7.52
CA TRP A 137 13.10 -4.82 8.82
C TRP A 137 14.40 -5.51 9.23
N GLY A 138 14.89 -5.21 10.42
CA GLY A 138 16.20 -5.62 10.89
C GLY A 138 17.34 -4.88 10.21
N ASN A 139 18.58 -5.19 10.62
CA ASN A 139 19.82 -4.66 10.09
C ASN A 139 20.63 -5.74 9.38
N PRO A 140 21.48 -5.37 8.39
CA PRO A 140 22.45 -6.30 7.82
C PRO A 140 23.34 -6.95 8.90
N PRO A 141 23.78 -8.20 8.72
CA PRO A 141 23.48 -9.07 7.58
C PRO A 141 22.21 -9.91 7.73
N SER A 142 21.61 -10.00 8.94
CA SER A 142 20.53 -10.92 9.26
C SER A 142 19.18 -10.43 8.76
N PHE A 143 18.90 -9.13 8.82
CA PHE A 143 17.58 -8.56 8.51
C PHE A 143 16.46 -9.33 9.23
N ASP A 144 16.56 -9.45 10.57
CA ASP A 144 15.61 -10.22 11.37
C ASP A 144 14.22 -9.53 11.39
N PRO A 145 13.17 -10.15 10.86
CA PRO A 145 11.84 -9.58 10.86
C PRO A 145 11.11 -9.72 12.20
N GLN A 146 11.58 -10.56 13.13
CA GLN A 146 10.84 -10.92 14.35
C GLN A 146 10.53 -9.73 15.26
N PRO A 147 11.45 -8.77 15.50
CA PRO A 147 11.11 -7.58 16.29
C PRO A 147 9.98 -6.77 15.66
N THR A 148 10.01 -6.57 14.34
CA THR A 148 8.94 -5.86 13.62
C THR A 148 7.60 -6.60 13.68
N LEU A 149 7.59 -7.93 13.54
CA LEU A 149 6.39 -8.76 13.64
C LEU A 149 5.79 -8.73 15.04
N THR A 150 6.63 -8.83 16.07
CA THR A 150 6.20 -8.78 17.47
C THR A 150 5.58 -7.42 17.79
N PHE A 151 6.21 -6.33 17.36
CA PHE A 151 5.66 -4.98 17.50
C PHE A 151 4.33 -4.81 16.77
N CYS A 152 4.22 -5.31 15.54
CA CYS A 152 2.99 -5.26 14.74
C CYS A 152 1.82 -5.92 15.49
N ARG A 153 2.00 -7.14 15.97
CA ARG A 153 0.96 -7.87 16.70
C ARG A 153 0.54 -7.14 17.98
N ALA A 154 1.50 -6.59 18.71
CA ALA A 154 1.24 -5.82 19.92
C ALA A 154 0.48 -4.52 19.62
N ALA A 155 0.87 -3.78 18.58
CA ALA A 155 0.20 -2.54 18.19
C ALA A 155 -1.25 -2.78 17.73
N VAL A 156 -1.49 -3.79 16.89
CA VAL A 156 -2.86 -4.16 16.48
C VAL A 156 -3.71 -4.55 17.69
N LYS A 157 -3.15 -5.32 18.62
CA LYS A 157 -3.83 -5.70 19.87
C LYS A 157 -4.16 -4.48 20.73
N ASP A 158 -3.21 -3.54 20.90
CA ASP A 158 -3.43 -2.29 21.67
C ASP A 158 -4.55 -1.46 21.04
N VAL A 159 -4.53 -1.26 19.73
CA VAL A 159 -5.55 -0.47 19.03
C VAL A 159 -6.94 -1.09 19.14
N CYS A 160 -7.05 -2.40 19.03
CA CYS A 160 -8.34 -3.08 19.20
C CYS A 160 -8.84 -3.02 20.65
N ALA A 161 -7.95 -3.12 21.63
CA ALA A 161 -8.33 -3.10 23.04
C ALA A 161 -8.63 -1.69 23.57
N SER A 162 -7.84 -0.69 23.14
CA SER A 162 -7.85 0.65 23.75
C SER A 162 -8.71 1.66 22.99
N PHE A 163 -8.90 1.49 21.67
CA PHE A 163 -9.54 2.50 20.80
C PHE A 163 -10.75 1.99 20.02
N GLY A 164 -11.17 0.75 20.24
CA GLY A 164 -12.33 0.18 19.55
C GLY A 164 -12.02 -0.32 18.13
N GLY A 165 -10.78 -0.65 17.85
CA GLY A 165 -10.42 -1.33 16.59
C GLY A 165 -11.08 -2.71 16.50
N ASP A 166 -11.68 -3.02 15.34
CA ASP A 166 -12.31 -4.29 15.06
C ASP A 166 -11.29 -5.27 14.48
N ARG A 167 -10.96 -6.31 15.25
CA ARG A 167 -9.96 -7.31 14.84
C ARG A 167 -10.33 -8.14 13.60
N ASP A 168 -11.63 -8.19 13.26
CA ASP A 168 -12.10 -8.93 12.10
C ASP A 168 -12.11 -8.06 10.83
N ARG A 169 -11.81 -6.75 10.98
CA ARG A 169 -11.81 -5.74 9.91
C ARG A 169 -10.51 -4.97 9.83
N VAL A 170 -9.37 -5.67 9.94
CA VAL A 170 -8.03 -5.06 9.84
C VAL A 170 -7.49 -5.22 8.43
N VAL A 171 -7.15 -4.11 7.77
CA VAL A 171 -6.58 -4.07 6.42
C VAL A 171 -5.12 -3.66 6.50
N LEU A 172 -4.24 -4.43 5.85
CA LEU A 172 -2.81 -4.13 5.77
C LEU A 172 -2.49 -3.42 4.46
N THR A 173 -1.84 -2.27 4.54
CA THR A 173 -1.39 -1.50 3.39
C THR A 173 0.07 -1.09 3.51
N GLY A 174 0.65 -0.63 2.42
CA GLY A 174 1.97 -0.04 2.41
C GLY A 174 2.42 0.35 1.01
N PHE A 175 3.28 1.37 0.98
CA PHE A 175 3.86 1.90 -0.24
C PHE A 175 5.27 1.35 -0.47
N SER A 176 5.63 1.04 -1.72
CA SER A 176 6.99 0.64 -2.10
C SER A 176 7.50 -0.55 -1.27
N ARG A 177 8.50 -0.36 -0.39
CA ARG A 177 8.91 -1.37 0.59
C ARG A 177 7.75 -1.82 1.48
N GLY A 178 6.85 -0.91 1.86
CA GLY A 178 5.64 -1.23 2.60
C GLY A 178 4.71 -2.17 1.85
N ALA A 179 4.64 -2.05 0.53
CA ALA A 179 3.90 -2.99 -0.31
C ALA A 179 4.52 -4.40 -0.28
N ILE A 180 5.85 -4.49 -0.30
CA ILE A 180 6.55 -5.77 -0.10
C ILE A 180 6.25 -6.32 1.30
N ALA A 181 6.26 -5.46 2.32
CA ALA A 181 5.96 -5.84 3.70
C ALA A 181 4.54 -6.40 3.86
N CYS A 182 3.55 -5.92 3.09
CA CYS A 182 2.19 -6.47 3.11
C CYS A 182 2.18 -8.00 2.93
N ASN A 183 2.99 -8.52 2.02
CA ASN A 183 3.04 -9.95 1.75
C ASN A 183 4.21 -10.64 2.48
N TYR A 184 5.37 -10.01 2.61
CA TYR A 184 6.51 -10.60 3.32
C TYR A 184 6.26 -10.68 4.83
N LEU A 185 5.96 -9.56 5.48
CA LEU A 185 5.67 -9.53 6.93
C LEU A 185 4.23 -9.96 7.21
N GLY A 186 3.26 -9.46 6.45
CA GLY A 186 1.85 -9.75 6.67
C GLY A 186 1.48 -11.23 6.48
N LEU A 187 2.22 -11.97 5.65
CA LEU A 187 2.05 -13.41 5.44
C LEU A 187 3.23 -14.24 5.96
N TYR A 188 4.03 -13.70 6.88
CA TYR A 188 5.26 -14.34 7.35
C TYR A 188 4.99 -15.70 8.02
N ASP A 189 4.03 -15.72 8.95
CA ASP A 189 3.56 -16.91 9.66
C ASP A 189 2.02 -16.90 9.79
N ASP A 190 1.46 -17.98 10.28
CA ASP A 190 0.01 -18.13 10.39
C ASP A 190 -0.59 -17.18 11.43
N GLU A 191 0.13 -16.88 12.52
CA GLU A 191 -0.29 -15.93 13.54
C GLU A 191 -0.46 -14.53 12.96
N THR A 192 0.58 -14.01 12.28
CA THR A 192 0.54 -12.69 11.66
C THR A 192 -0.46 -12.64 10.51
N ALA A 193 -0.49 -13.69 9.67
CA ALA A 193 -1.44 -13.77 8.57
C ALA A 193 -2.90 -13.74 9.04
N SER A 194 -3.20 -14.27 10.23
CA SER A 194 -4.56 -14.28 10.78
C SER A 194 -5.11 -12.91 11.18
N LEU A 195 -4.25 -11.89 11.27
CA LEU A 195 -4.66 -10.52 11.64
C LEU A 195 -5.45 -9.81 10.54
N TRP A 196 -5.24 -10.19 9.27
CA TRP A 196 -5.65 -9.37 8.15
C TRP A 196 -6.94 -9.84 7.50
N ARG A 197 -7.85 -8.92 7.27
CA ARG A 197 -9.05 -9.09 6.45
C ARG A 197 -8.73 -8.96 4.96
N ALA A 198 -7.86 -8.01 4.59
CA ALA A 198 -7.54 -7.68 3.20
C ALA A 198 -6.17 -6.97 3.12
N PHE A 199 -5.64 -6.81 1.90
CA PHE A 199 -4.33 -6.20 1.66
C PHE A 199 -4.38 -5.15 0.54
N VAL A 200 -3.62 -4.07 0.71
CA VAL A 200 -3.46 -3.00 -0.31
C VAL A 200 -1.96 -2.74 -0.53
N PRO A 201 -1.24 -3.61 -1.24
CA PRO A 201 0.15 -3.33 -1.63
C PRO A 201 0.19 -2.30 -2.77
N CYS A 202 0.95 -1.20 -2.57
CA CYS A 202 1.05 -0.10 -3.53
C CYS A 202 2.49 0.04 -4.06
N SER A 203 2.67 -0.04 -5.36
CA SER A 203 3.89 0.14 -6.17
C SER A 203 4.84 -1.04 -6.27
N HIS A 204 4.90 -1.93 -5.29
CA HIS A 204 5.75 -3.14 -5.35
C HIS A 204 4.98 -4.37 -4.86
N TYR A 205 5.60 -5.55 -5.06
CA TYR A 205 5.03 -6.81 -4.56
C TYR A 205 6.15 -7.79 -4.18
N ASP A 206 5.94 -8.56 -3.11
CA ASP A 206 6.89 -9.56 -2.64
C ASP A 206 7.07 -10.69 -3.68
N GLY A 207 8.33 -11.04 -3.96
CA GLY A 207 8.69 -12.09 -4.92
C GLY A 207 8.83 -11.63 -6.38
N VAL A 208 8.38 -10.43 -6.76
CA VAL A 208 8.57 -9.88 -8.12
C VAL A 208 10.05 -9.58 -8.38
N ARG A 209 10.75 -9.07 -7.38
CA ARG A 209 12.19 -8.79 -7.41
C ARG A 209 12.88 -9.39 -6.20
N ARG A 210 14.18 -9.70 -6.34
CA ARG A 210 15.03 -10.13 -5.24
C ARG A 210 15.62 -8.91 -4.53
N TRP A 211 15.60 -8.94 -3.20
CA TRP A 211 16.07 -7.88 -2.31
C TRP A 211 17.16 -8.41 -1.37
N PRO A 212 17.88 -7.55 -0.61
CA PRO A 212 19.03 -8.01 0.20
C PRO A 212 18.66 -8.83 1.44
N TYR A 213 17.38 -8.82 1.88
CA TYR A 213 16.96 -9.60 3.04
C TYR A 213 16.73 -11.08 2.68
N PRO A 214 16.82 -12.01 3.64
CA PRO A 214 16.63 -13.44 3.43
C PRO A 214 15.22 -13.77 2.88
N HIS A 215 15.15 -14.83 2.06
CA HIS A 215 13.88 -15.32 1.51
C HIS A 215 13.09 -14.31 0.66
N SER A 216 13.78 -13.34 0.06
CA SER A 216 13.19 -12.35 -0.85
C SER A 216 12.95 -12.88 -2.27
N ASP A 217 13.29 -14.13 -2.53
CA ASP A 217 13.11 -14.78 -3.83
C ASP A 217 11.66 -15.21 -4.09
N ALA A 218 11.32 -15.40 -5.38
CA ALA A 218 9.98 -15.76 -5.82
C ALA A 218 9.46 -17.09 -5.22
N ALA A 219 10.34 -18.07 -5.01
CA ALA A 219 9.93 -19.36 -4.43
C ALA A 219 9.51 -19.21 -2.96
N SER A 220 10.28 -18.46 -2.19
CA SER A 220 9.94 -18.14 -0.79
C SER A 220 8.66 -17.30 -0.68
N ALA A 221 8.47 -16.33 -1.57
CA ALA A 221 7.25 -15.54 -1.64
C ALA A 221 6.02 -16.41 -1.99
N ALA A 222 6.16 -17.36 -2.91
CA ALA A 222 5.10 -18.32 -3.25
C ALA A 222 4.64 -19.15 -2.04
N VAL A 223 5.56 -19.50 -1.13
CA VAL A 223 5.19 -20.20 0.12
C VAL A 223 4.37 -19.30 1.02
N ARG A 224 4.73 -18.01 1.14
CA ARG A 224 3.97 -17.02 1.92
C ARG A 224 2.57 -16.79 1.34
N LEU A 225 2.45 -16.68 0.01
CA LEU A 225 1.17 -16.48 -0.69
C LEU A 225 0.12 -17.56 -0.37
N LYS A 226 0.51 -18.78 -0.01
CA LYS A 226 -0.45 -19.82 0.42
C LYS A 226 -1.27 -19.39 1.64
N ARG A 227 -0.72 -18.52 2.50
CA ARG A 227 -1.41 -17.98 3.68
C ARG A 227 -2.40 -16.87 3.36
N LEU A 228 -2.47 -16.44 2.11
CA LEU A 228 -3.49 -15.49 1.67
C LEU A 228 -4.90 -16.05 1.83
N HIS A 229 -5.10 -17.35 1.58
CA HIS A 229 -6.38 -18.05 1.72
C HIS A 229 -7.55 -17.35 1.03
N GLY A 230 -7.31 -16.80 -0.17
CA GLY A 230 -8.34 -16.10 -0.96
C GLY A 230 -8.77 -14.73 -0.42
N ARG A 231 -8.05 -14.18 0.57
CA ARG A 231 -8.35 -12.81 1.07
C ARG A 231 -8.18 -11.78 -0.04
N PRO A 232 -9.05 -10.76 -0.06
CA PRO A 232 -9.01 -9.73 -1.09
C PRO A 232 -7.70 -8.94 -1.08
N GLN A 233 -7.22 -8.61 -2.30
CA GLN A 233 -6.11 -7.68 -2.50
C GLN A 233 -6.50 -6.60 -3.51
N PHE A 234 -6.19 -5.34 -3.18
CA PHE A 234 -6.19 -4.23 -4.12
C PHE A 234 -4.74 -3.81 -4.39
N ILE A 235 -4.22 -4.23 -5.52
CA ILE A 235 -2.83 -4.00 -5.91
C ILE A 235 -2.79 -2.74 -6.77
N CYS A 236 -2.17 -1.68 -6.24
CA CYS A 236 -2.05 -0.42 -6.97
C CYS A 236 -0.59 0.02 -7.11
N GLY A 237 -0.33 0.94 -8.04
CA GLY A 237 1.01 1.44 -8.29
C GLY A 237 1.15 2.12 -9.64
N GLU A 238 2.38 2.40 -10.02
CA GLU A 238 2.74 2.84 -11.36
C GLU A 238 2.45 1.71 -12.36
N ARG A 239 2.16 2.09 -13.59
CA ARG A 239 1.71 1.14 -14.62
C ARG A 239 2.65 -0.04 -14.82
N ASP A 240 3.95 0.22 -14.94
CA ASP A 240 4.96 -0.80 -15.14
C ASP A 240 5.10 -1.76 -13.94
N GLN A 241 4.91 -1.26 -12.71
CA GLN A 241 4.92 -2.09 -11.50
C GLN A 241 3.69 -3.00 -11.43
N ILE A 242 2.53 -2.48 -11.83
CA ILE A 242 1.28 -3.28 -11.91
C ILE A 242 1.41 -4.37 -12.97
N GLU A 243 1.95 -4.05 -14.15
CA GLU A 243 2.17 -5.02 -15.22
C GLU A 243 3.14 -6.14 -14.76
N GLN A 244 4.27 -5.80 -14.14
CA GLN A 244 5.23 -6.78 -13.60
C GLN A 244 4.60 -7.67 -12.54
N THR A 245 3.83 -7.08 -11.63
CA THR A 245 3.12 -7.82 -10.57
C THR A 245 2.06 -8.74 -11.16
N GLY A 246 1.28 -8.26 -12.14
CA GLY A 246 0.29 -9.08 -12.84
C GLY A 246 0.91 -10.28 -13.56
N VAL A 247 2.04 -10.09 -14.25
CA VAL A 247 2.80 -11.19 -14.87
C VAL A 247 3.26 -12.20 -13.83
N TYR A 248 3.83 -11.74 -12.71
CA TYR A 248 4.27 -12.63 -11.62
C TYR A 248 3.09 -13.43 -11.03
N LEU A 249 1.99 -12.76 -10.70
CA LEU A 249 0.85 -13.38 -10.05
C LEU A 249 0.00 -14.25 -10.99
N SER A 250 0.13 -14.09 -12.31
CA SER A 250 -0.58 -14.94 -13.29
C SER A 250 -0.19 -16.42 -13.20
N SER A 251 0.97 -16.75 -12.60
CA SER A 251 1.40 -18.12 -12.35
C SER A 251 0.74 -18.78 -11.14
N PHE A 252 -0.09 -18.04 -10.39
CA PHE A 252 -0.79 -18.52 -9.19
C PHE A 252 -2.30 -18.49 -9.42
N GLU A 253 -3.02 -19.46 -8.89
CA GLU A 253 -4.49 -19.50 -8.90
C GLU A 253 -5.08 -18.63 -7.78
N LEU A 254 -4.77 -17.31 -7.82
CA LEU A 254 -5.27 -16.37 -6.82
C LEU A 254 -6.64 -15.82 -7.21
N GLN A 255 -7.49 -15.65 -6.22
CA GLN A 255 -8.84 -15.08 -6.36
C GLN A 255 -8.91 -13.72 -5.65
N ASN A 256 -9.94 -12.93 -5.97
CA ASN A 256 -10.24 -11.66 -5.29
C ASN A 256 -9.10 -10.63 -5.38
N ILE A 257 -8.45 -10.53 -6.56
CA ILE A 257 -7.41 -9.54 -6.81
C ILE A 257 -7.94 -8.45 -7.75
N THR A 258 -7.83 -7.20 -7.32
CA THR A 258 -8.06 -6.01 -8.12
C THR A 258 -6.72 -5.37 -8.44
N TYR A 259 -6.50 -4.99 -9.70
CA TYR A 259 -5.33 -4.23 -10.15
C TYR A 259 -5.75 -2.84 -10.58
N ALA A 260 -5.05 -1.82 -10.13
CA ALA A 260 -5.31 -0.45 -10.53
C ALA A 260 -4.01 0.37 -10.63
N SER A 261 -3.84 1.13 -11.72
CA SER A 261 -2.75 2.10 -11.77
C SER A 261 -3.13 3.36 -11.01
N THR A 262 -2.15 4.00 -10.34
CA THR A 262 -2.37 5.28 -9.64
C THR A 262 -2.82 6.40 -10.58
N GLY A 263 -2.53 6.28 -11.87
CA GLY A 263 -2.78 7.32 -12.85
C GLY A 263 -1.68 8.39 -12.90
N PHE A 264 -0.58 8.20 -12.16
CA PHE A 264 0.55 9.12 -12.09
C PHE A 264 1.86 8.42 -12.39
N ARG A 265 2.87 9.21 -12.86
CA ARG A 265 4.21 8.70 -13.17
C ARG A 265 5.13 8.58 -11.95
N ASN A 266 4.74 9.15 -10.84
CA ASN A 266 5.54 9.31 -9.64
C ASN A 266 5.59 8.03 -8.79
N HIS A 267 6.75 7.75 -8.21
CA HIS A 267 6.92 6.74 -7.17
C HIS A 267 6.73 7.37 -5.78
N SER A 268 5.48 7.65 -5.43
CA SER A 268 5.12 8.33 -4.19
C SER A 268 3.73 7.89 -3.72
N ASP A 269 3.52 7.75 -2.42
CA ASP A 269 2.22 7.50 -1.82
C ASP A 269 1.33 8.76 -1.74
N GLN A 270 1.88 9.93 -2.04
CA GLN A 270 1.16 11.20 -2.00
C GLN A 270 0.08 11.33 -3.08
N TRP A 271 0.06 10.46 -4.09
CA TRP A 271 -1.02 10.42 -5.08
C TRP A 271 -2.39 10.22 -4.44
N ILE A 272 -2.45 9.46 -3.32
CA ILE A 272 -3.69 9.14 -2.61
C ILE A 272 -4.38 10.37 -1.99
N LEU A 273 -3.65 11.46 -1.80
CA LEU A 273 -4.17 12.72 -1.25
C LEU A 273 -4.83 13.60 -2.33
N ARG A 274 -4.89 13.14 -3.57
CA ARG A 274 -5.45 13.86 -4.71
C ARG A 274 -6.65 13.13 -5.28
N PRO A 275 -7.66 13.85 -5.78
CA PRO A 275 -8.79 13.21 -6.45
C PRO A 275 -8.30 12.42 -7.66
N SER A 276 -8.68 11.15 -7.73
CA SER A 276 -8.39 10.28 -8.87
C SER A 276 -9.38 9.12 -8.92
N PRO A 277 -9.66 8.56 -10.11
CA PRO A 277 -10.54 7.39 -10.25
C PRO A 277 -10.06 6.20 -9.42
N THR A 278 -8.74 5.99 -9.37
CA THR A 278 -8.15 4.88 -8.59
C THR A 278 -8.37 5.04 -7.09
N ARG A 279 -8.27 6.28 -6.57
CA ARG A 279 -8.58 6.54 -5.16
C ARG A 279 -10.05 6.28 -4.84
N GLU A 280 -10.95 6.67 -5.71
CA GLU A 280 -12.39 6.41 -5.55
C GLU A 280 -12.68 4.91 -5.57
N GLN A 281 -12.17 4.20 -6.57
CA GLN A 281 -12.30 2.73 -6.66
C GLN A 281 -11.72 2.02 -5.42
N LEU A 282 -10.57 2.48 -4.91
CA LEU A 282 -9.96 1.92 -3.71
C LEU A 282 -10.83 2.13 -2.47
N ARG A 283 -11.47 3.29 -2.32
CA ARG A 283 -12.39 3.59 -1.21
C ARG A 283 -13.63 2.70 -1.26
N GLU A 284 -14.27 2.60 -2.41
CA GLU A 284 -15.42 1.71 -2.62
C GLU A 284 -15.05 0.25 -2.29
N TRP A 285 -13.89 -0.21 -2.78
CA TRP A 285 -13.40 -1.55 -2.49
C TRP A 285 -13.10 -1.72 -0.98
N LEU A 286 -12.51 -0.72 -0.32
CA LEU A 286 -12.21 -0.75 1.11
C LEU A 286 -13.48 -0.86 1.95
N ASP A 287 -14.49 -0.06 1.63
CA ASP A 287 -15.79 -0.11 2.27
C ASP A 287 -16.44 -1.48 2.10
N ASP A 288 -16.41 -2.06 0.88
CA ASP A 288 -16.95 -3.39 0.60
C ASP A 288 -16.27 -4.51 1.43
N VAL A 289 -14.93 -4.54 1.47
CA VAL A 289 -14.21 -5.62 2.16
C VAL A 289 -14.25 -5.51 3.68
N THR A 290 -14.54 -4.33 4.21
CA THR A 290 -14.65 -4.06 5.64
C THR A 290 -16.08 -4.01 6.16
N GLN A 291 -17.08 -4.32 5.32
CA GLN A 291 -18.47 -4.47 5.81
C GLN A 291 -18.55 -5.52 6.94
N PRO A 292 -19.33 -5.25 7.99
CA PRO A 292 -19.60 -6.26 9.00
C PRO A 292 -20.23 -7.52 8.38
N PRO A 293 -19.95 -8.72 8.90
CA PRO A 293 -20.62 -9.93 8.45
C PRO A 293 -22.15 -9.78 8.53
N GLY A 294 -22.85 -10.00 7.41
CA GLY A 294 -24.32 -9.92 7.34
C GLY A 294 -24.89 -8.53 7.02
N ALA A 295 -24.07 -7.52 6.77
CA ALA A 295 -24.57 -6.24 6.26
C ALA A 295 -25.11 -6.43 4.84
N VAL A 296 -26.38 -6.14 4.63
CA VAL A 296 -27.02 -6.12 3.31
C VAL A 296 -26.52 -4.88 2.57
N LYS A 297 -25.98 -5.07 1.34
CA LYS A 297 -25.69 -3.93 0.46
C LYS A 297 -26.97 -3.09 0.33
N LYS A 298 -26.90 -1.81 0.73
CA LYS A 298 -27.94 -0.87 0.34
C LYS A 298 -27.79 -0.68 -1.17
N ASP A 299 -28.72 -1.23 -1.92
CA ASP A 299 -28.83 -0.92 -3.34
C ASP A 299 -28.86 0.60 -3.48
N SER A 300 -27.88 1.13 -4.22
CA SER A 300 -27.83 2.55 -4.57
C SER A 300 -29.04 2.85 -5.45
N GLU A 301 -30.03 3.56 -4.93
CA GLU A 301 -31.10 4.18 -5.69
C GLU A 301 -30.58 5.28 -6.62
#